data_19c0e415d5799b3998f44c6bc1fc4465
#
_entry.id   19c0e415d5799b3998f44c6bc1fc4465
#
_cell.length_a   1.000
_cell.length_b   1.000
_cell.length_c   1.000
_cell.angle_alpha   90.00
_cell.angle_beta   90.00
_cell.angle_gamma   90.00
#
_symmetry.space_group_name_H-M   'P 1'
#
loop_
_entity.id
_entity.type
_entity.pdbx_description
1 polymer ?
#
loop_
_entity_poly.entity_id
_entity_poly.type
_entity_poly.pdbx_seq_one_letter_code
_entity_poly.pdbx_strand_id
1 'polypeptide(L)'
;VGATSTKLDRKAIVETQALATVRQLLGELGNSRGLEDLCARGSSAHLERELGLGSLERVELMLRLGTACGVRLPEHVVAEANSVEDLVEAILREDVDENGLSKTAPNAAFAKSPVQSPVRGHSATLRPDLERKIRAAESLTEIIRLRGLGEPGRAHIHLYEENDAQRTISFGELYERASEAATELARRGLEPGQTVAIMLPTCAEFFSTFAGVLLAGGIPVPIYPPFRADRIAEYATRQSNILKNAEARFLVTWRQAEGLARLLQPRVPTLREVLNAEKLCTTPTVPARESEEWRPVENLSHRARGEDIAFLQYTSGSTGDPKGVTLTHANLLANIRSITAGIDVQPEDVAVSWLPLYHDMGLIGAWFVPLFTGIPLVVMSPVAFLSRPARWIWAIHHHRGTISPAPNFAYELCVRKIADEDLKGLDLSSWRAALNGAEPVQADTIERFVARFAPYGFDRGALLG
;
A
#
# COMPACT_ATOMS: atom_id res chain seq x y z
N VAL A 1 -19.06 34.24 28.56
CA VAL A 1 -20.15 33.25 28.83
C VAL A 1 -20.77 32.78 27.48
N GLY A 2 -20.73 33.57 26.40
CA GLY A 2 -21.31 33.19 25.10
C GLY A 2 -20.47 32.20 24.27
N ALA A 3 -19.15 32.19 24.40
CA ALA A 3 -18.26 31.34 23.55
C ALA A 3 -18.18 29.85 23.98
N THR A 4 -18.51 29.56 25.22
CA THR A 4 -18.49 28.16 25.75
C THR A 4 -19.77 27.39 25.39
N SER A 5 -20.91 28.06 25.29
CA SER A 5 -22.18 27.45 24.89
C SER A 5 -22.18 27.01 23.44
N THR A 6 -21.65 27.82 22.53
CA THR A 6 -21.54 27.51 21.10
C THR A 6 -20.58 26.35 20.78
N LYS A 7 -19.54 26.15 21.58
CA LYS A 7 -18.59 25.03 21.43
C LYS A 7 -19.19 23.68 21.86
N LEU A 8 -20.01 23.67 22.93
CA LEU A 8 -20.69 22.48 23.41
C LEU A 8 -21.79 22.02 22.42
N ASP A 9 -22.56 22.95 21.88
CA ASP A 9 -23.59 22.64 20.87
C ASP A 9 -22.98 22.08 19.60
N ARG A 10 -21.81 22.59 19.18
CA ARG A 10 -21.11 22.11 18.00
C ARG A 10 -20.53 20.70 18.18
N LYS A 11 -19.95 20.37 19.35
CA LYS A 11 -19.47 19.02 19.66
C LYS A 11 -20.60 18.00 19.53
N ALA A 12 -21.77 18.31 20.10
CA ALA A 12 -22.94 17.41 20.04
C ALA A 12 -23.45 17.18 18.61
N ILE A 13 -23.41 18.19 17.73
CA ILE A 13 -23.81 18.08 16.33
C ILE A 13 -22.83 17.18 15.58
N VAL A 14 -21.52 17.41 15.70
CA VAL A 14 -20.48 16.62 15.04
C VAL A 14 -20.51 15.17 15.52
N GLU A 15 -20.69 14.94 16.82
CA GLU A 15 -20.79 13.60 17.38
C GLU A 15 -22.02 12.84 16.85
N THR A 16 -23.16 13.50 16.75
CA THR A 16 -24.37 12.91 16.18
C THR A 16 -24.15 12.52 14.70
N GLN A 17 -23.51 13.38 13.91
CA GLN A 17 -23.19 13.08 12.52
C GLN A 17 -22.18 11.95 12.41
N ALA A 18 -21.16 11.91 13.29
CA ALA A 18 -20.16 10.85 13.30
C ALA A 18 -20.78 9.49 13.59
N LEU A 19 -21.61 9.40 14.63
CA LEU A 19 -22.32 8.16 14.99
C LEU A 19 -23.28 7.69 13.88
N ALA A 20 -23.97 8.62 13.23
CA ALA A 20 -24.84 8.29 12.10
C ALA A 20 -24.05 7.73 10.90
N THR A 21 -22.91 8.34 10.59
CA THR A 21 -22.04 7.91 9.48
C THR A 21 -21.42 6.53 9.77
N VAL A 22 -20.94 6.29 10.99
CA VAL A 22 -20.42 4.97 11.41
C VAL A 22 -21.52 3.91 11.32
N ARG A 23 -22.73 4.20 11.83
CA ARG A 23 -23.86 3.29 11.76
C ARG A 23 -24.22 2.92 10.33
N GLN A 24 -24.25 3.90 9.44
CA GLN A 24 -24.52 3.67 8.02
C GLN A 24 -23.46 2.76 7.40
N LEU A 25 -22.18 3.02 7.65
CA LEU A 25 -21.08 2.20 7.13
C LEU A 25 -21.17 0.75 7.63
N LEU A 26 -21.37 0.55 8.94
CA LEU A 26 -21.53 -0.79 9.52
C LEU A 26 -22.73 -1.54 8.96
N GLY A 27 -23.83 -0.83 8.68
CA GLY A 27 -25.02 -1.40 8.03
C GLY A 27 -24.74 -1.85 6.59
N GLU A 28 -24.01 -1.04 5.83
CA GLU A 28 -23.61 -1.36 4.46
C GLU A 28 -22.63 -2.55 4.41
N LEU A 29 -21.75 -2.67 5.42
CA LEU A 29 -20.83 -3.80 5.57
C LEU A 29 -21.51 -5.08 6.10
N GLY A 30 -22.79 -5.03 6.46
CA GLY A 30 -23.49 -6.16 7.07
C GLY A 30 -22.95 -6.55 8.45
N ASN A 31 -22.26 -5.63 9.14
CA ASN A 31 -21.61 -5.89 10.42
C ASN A 31 -22.58 -5.68 11.60
N SER A 32 -23.45 -6.66 11.84
CA SER A 32 -24.45 -6.63 12.92
C SER A 32 -23.84 -6.49 14.31
N ARG A 33 -22.70 -7.16 14.56
CA ARG A 33 -22.00 -7.09 15.85
C ARG A 33 -21.44 -5.69 16.10
N GLY A 34 -20.81 -5.09 15.10
CA GLY A 34 -20.33 -3.71 15.21
C GLY A 34 -21.45 -2.71 15.45
N LEU A 35 -22.65 -2.94 14.89
CA LEU A 35 -23.84 -2.13 15.17
C LEU A 35 -24.31 -2.25 16.62
N GLU A 36 -24.30 -3.45 17.20
CA GLU A 36 -24.63 -3.69 18.61
C GLU A 36 -23.63 -2.99 19.53
N ASP A 37 -22.33 -3.14 19.27
CA ASP A 37 -21.27 -2.50 20.04
C ASP A 37 -21.32 -0.97 19.93
N LEU A 38 -21.62 -0.41 18.75
CA LEU A 38 -21.83 1.03 18.56
C LEU A 38 -23.03 1.54 19.36
N CYS A 39 -24.13 0.78 19.40
CA CYS A 39 -25.31 1.14 20.20
C CYS A 39 -25.03 1.11 21.71
N ALA A 40 -24.21 0.17 22.17
CA ALA A 40 -23.87 0.00 23.58
C ALA A 40 -22.89 1.05 24.11
N ARG A 41 -21.94 1.49 23.26
CA ARG A 41 -20.79 2.33 23.69
C ARG A 41 -20.81 3.75 23.11
N GLY A 42 -21.62 4.01 22.08
CA GLY A 42 -21.68 5.31 21.44
C GLY A 42 -20.35 5.75 20.85
N SER A 43 -19.95 7.00 21.10
CA SER A 43 -18.70 7.59 20.60
C SER A 43 -17.42 6.96 21.19
N SER A 44 -17.50 6.29 22.33
CA SER A 44 -16.35 5.58 22.91
C SER A 44 -16.05 4.23 22.22
N ALA A 45 -16.89 3.77 21.28
CA ALA A 45 -16.68 2.52 20.57
C ALA A 45 -15.38 2.54 19.77
N HIS A 46 -14.55 1.49 19.95
CA HIS A 46 -13.28 1.34 19.29
C HIS A 46 -13.46 0.84 17.85
N LEU A 47 -12.96 1.60 16.86
CA LEU A 47 -13.20 1.36 15.43
C LEU A 47 -12.82 -0.05 14.96
N GLU A 48 -11.69 -0.56 15.42
CA GLU A 48 -11.18 -1.86 15.00
C GLU A 48 -11.65 -3.01 15.90
N ARG A 49 -11.52 -2.87 17.22
CA ARG A 49 -11.80 -3.97 18.17
C ARG A 49 -13.29 -4.28 18.31
N GLU A 50 -14.11 -3.25 18.34
CA GLU A 50 -15.53 -3.34 18.64
C GLU A 50 -16.35 -3.20 17.37
N LEU A 51 -16.01 -2.24 16.52
CA LEU A 51 -16.73 -2.01 15.29
C LEU A 51 -16.21 -2.84 14.10
N GLY A 52 -15.05 -3.53 14.26
CA GLY A 52 -14.48 -4.39 13.21
C GLY A 52 -14.08 -3.66 11.95
N LEU A 53 -13.81 -2.35 12.04
CA LEU A 53 -13.40 -1.54 10.90
C LEU A 53 -11.89 -1.65 10.70
N GLY A 54 -11.48 -2.34 9.64
CA GLY A 54 -10.08 -2.46 9.22
C GLY A 54 -9.52 -1.16 8.64
N SER A 55 -8.28 -1.19 8.17
CA SER A 55 -7.59 0.01 7.69
C SER A 55 -8.29 0.67 6.51
N LEU A 56 -8.90 -0.11 5.62
CA LEU A 56 -9.59 0.40 4.43
C LEU A 56 -10.96 0.98 4.77
N GLU A 57 -11.73 0.32 5.62
CA GLU A 57 -13.03 0.81 6.09
C GLU A 57 -12.88 2.09 6.92
N ARG A 58 -11.78 2.21 7.66
CA ARG A 58 -11.46 3.43 8.41
C ARG A 58 -11.17 4.61 7.50
N VAL A 59 -10.48 4.37 6.37
CA VAL A 59 -10.29 5.39 5.33
C VAL A 59 -11.62 5.84 4.77
N GLU A 60 -12.51 4.91 4.44
CA GLU A 60 -13.84 5.24 3.93
C GLU A 60 -14.66 6.03 4.96
N LEU A 61 -14.65 5.60 6.22
CA LEU A 61 -15.31 6.31 7.31
C LEU A 61 -14.87 7.77 7.40
N MET A 62 -13.57 8.01 7.29
CA MET A 62 -12.99 9.36 7.33
C MET A 62 -13.47 10.24 6.19
N LEU A 63 -13.56 9.69 4.99
CA LEU A 63 -14.03 10.41 3.81
C LEU A 63 -15.52 10.77 3.92
N ARG A 64 -16.31 9.84 4.44
CA ARG A 64 -17.75 10.07 4.71
C ARG A 64 -17.93 11.14 5.78
N LEU A 65 -17.15 11.10 6.85
CA LEU A 65 -17.17 12.09 7.92
C LEU A 65 -16.74 13.48 7.43
N GLY A 66 -15.66 13.55 6.65
CA GLY A 66 -15.22 14.80 6.04
C GLY A 66 -16.30 15.42 5.18
N THR A 67 -17.04 14.60 4.41
CA THR A 67 -18.17 15.05 3.59
C THR A 67 -19.37 15.47 4.43
N ALA A 68 -19.74 14.68 5.44
CA ALA A 68 -20.89 14.94 6.30
C ALA A 68 -20.72 16.20 7.15
N CYS A 69 -19.49 16.45 7.63
CA CYS A 69 -19.17 17.57 8.49
C CYS A 69 -18.64 18.81 7.72
N GLY A 70 -18.45 18.73 6.41
CA GLY A 70 -17.94 19.83 5.58
C GLY A 70 -16.48 20.19 5.84
N VAL A 71 -15.70 19.27 6.44
CA VAL A 71 -14.28 19.45 6.79
C VAL A 71 -13.40 18.53 5.99
N ARG A 72 -12.18 18.96 5.69
CA ARG A 72 -11.18 18.08 5.11
C ARG A 72 -10.36 17.44 6.23
N LEU A 73 -10.69 16.20 6.57
CA LEU A 73 -9.92 15.47 7.56
C LEU A 73 -8.57 15.08 6.96
N PRO A 74 -7.45 15.41 7.61
CA PRO A 74 -6.12 15.02 7.16
C PRO A 74 -5.98 13.48 7.16
N GLU A 75 -5.20 12.97 6.25
CA GLU A 75 -5.04 11.51 6.01
C GLU A 75 -4.54 10.75 7.24
N HIS A 76 -3.81 11.44 8.07
CA HIS A 76 -3.32 10.88 9.32
C HIS A 76 -4.46 10.54 10.31
N VAL A 77 -5.67 11.13 10.21
CA VAL A 77 -6.85 10.77 11.03
C VAL A 77 -7.28 9.31 10.77
N VAL A 78 -7.03 8.75 9.57
CA VAL A 78 -7.34 7.37 9.23
C VAL A 78 -6.57 6.36 10.11
N ALA A 79 -5.28 6.62 10.27
CA ALA A 79 -4.40 5.69 10.99
C ALA A 79 -4.55 5.77 12.50
N GLU A 80 -5.15 6.82 13.04
CA GLU A 80 -5.00 7.21 14.44
C GLU A 80 -6.27 7.25 15.25
N ALA A 81 -7.40 7.56 14.61
CA ALA A 81 -8.66 7.47 15.29
C ALA A 81 -8.90 6.00 15.67
N ASN A 82 -8.95 5.69 16.96
CA ASN A 82 -9.27 4.35 17.45
C ASN A 82 -10.72 4.24 17.88
N SER A 83 -11.35 5.37 18.17
CA SER A 83 -12.75 5.46 18.57
C SER A 83 -13.49 6.49 17.71
N VAL A 84 -14.81 6.45 17.78
CA VAL A 84 -15.63 7.49 17.13
C VAL A 84 -15.39 8.86 17.78
N GLU A 85 -15.10 8.90 19.07
CA GLU A 85 -14.78 10.15 19.79
C GLU A 85 -13.53 10.82 19.24
N ASP A 86 -12.52 10.03 18.87
CA ASP A 86 -11.30 10.55 18.26
C ASP A 86 -11.56 11.22 16.91
N LEU A 87 -12.48 10.63 16.14
CA LEU A 87 -12.92 11.22 14.86
C LEU A 87 -13.63 12.55 15.09
N VAL A 88 -14.49 12.62 16.10
CA VAL A 88 -15.18 13.85 16.48
C VAL A 88 -14.20 14.94 16.90
N GLU A 89 -13.21 14.60 17.72
CA GLU A 89 -12.16 15.56 18.10
C GLU A 89 -11.33 16.06 16.92
N ALA A 90 -10.99 15.15 15.99
CA ALA A 90 -10.27 15.52 14.77
C ALA A 90 -11.07 16.53 13.92
N ILE A 91 -12.37 16.28 13.73
CA ILE A 91 -13.26 17.19 13.01
C ILE A 91 -13.31 18.57 13.67
N LEU A 92 -13.40 18.63 14.99
CA LEU A 92 -13.48 19.88 15.74
C LEU A 92 -12.17 20.69 15.71
N ARG A 93 -11.02 20.04 15.51
CA ARG A 93 -9.71 20.71 15.40
C ARG A 93 -9.52 21.38 14.04
N GLU A 94 -9.92 20.71 12.96
CA GLU A 94 -9.78 21.26 11.59
C GLU A 94 -10.63 22.51 11.35
N ASP A 95 -11.71 22.67 12.06
CA ASP A 95 -12.59 23.84 11.97
C ASP A 95 -11.99 25.13 12.57
N VAL A 96 -10.88 25.06 13.30
CA VAL A 96 -10.25 26.22 13.96
C VAL A 96 -9.27 26.94 13.03
N ASP A 97 -8.82 26.29 11.94
CA ASP A 97 -7.83 26.86 11.01
C ASP A 97 -8.48 27.48 9.75
N GLU A 98 -9.53 28.29 9.89
CA GLU A 98 -10.20 28.99 8.77
C GLU A 98 -9.31 29.92 7.95
N ASN A 99 -8.05 30.14 8.30
CA ASN A 99 -7.12 31.03 7.57
C ASN A 99 -6.11 30.30 6.67
N GLY A 100 -6.20 28.97 6.51
CA GLY A 100 -5.26 28.13 5.76
C GLY A 100 -5.84 27.43 4.52
N LEU A 101 -6.96 27.90 3.96
CA LEU A 101 -7.50 27.36 2.70
C LEU A 101 -6.55 27.70 1.54
N SER A 102 -5.53 26.86 1.39
CA SER A 102 -4.91 26.67 0.08
C SER A 102 -6.00 26.11 -0.85
N LYS A 103 -6.55 26.97 -1.68
CA LYS A 103 -7.30 26.57 -2.87
C LYS A 103 -6.34 25.75 -3.74
N THR A 104 -6.25 24.44 -3.50
CA THR A 104 -5.57 23.55 -4.43
C THR A 104 -6.25 23.72 -5.78
N ALA A 105 -5.44 24.07 -6.78
CA ALA A 105 -5.85 24.24 -8.16
C ALA A 105 -6.71 23.05 -8.63
N PRO A 106 -7.68 23.27 -9.52
CA PRO A 106 -8.57 22.23 -10.01
C PRO A 106 -7.79 21.08 -10.63
N ASN A 107 -8.36 19.87 -10.56
CA ASN A 107 -7.87 18.59 -11.07
C ASN A 107 -7.29 18.60 -12.51
N ALA A 108 -7.55 19.65 -13.28
CA ALA A 108 -7.10 19.81 -14.66
C ALA A 108 -5.59 19.69 -14.90
N ALA A 109 -4.77 19.87 -13.86
CA ALA A 109 -3.32 19.77 -14.00
C ALA A 109 -2.84 18.33 -14.16
N PHE A 110 -3.44 17.36 -13.42
CA PHE A 110 -3.03 15.94 -13.52
C PHE A 110 -3.46 15.30 -14.86
N ALA A 111 -4.68 15.60 -15.32
CA ALA A 111 -5.20 15.13 -16.60
C ALA A 111 -4.37 15.65 -17.81
N LYS A 112 -3.70 16.79 -17.65
CA LYS A 112 -2.91 17.46 -18.69
C LYS A 112 -1.40 17.28 -18.56
N SER A 113 -0.92 16.64 -17.47
CA SER A 113 0.50 16.35 -17.36
C SER A 113 0.87 15.29 -18.38
N PRO A 114 1.74 15.61 -19.36
CA PRO A 114 2.17 14.60 -20.33
C PRO A 114 2.93 13.51 -19.55
N VAL A 115 2.42 12.29 -19.62
CA VAL A 115 3.19 11.12 -19.19
C VAL A 115 4.42 11.07 -20.09
N GLN A 116 5.60 11.15 -19.50
CA GLN A 116 6.87 11.22 -20.25
C GLN A 116 7.07 10.02 -21.19
N SER A 117 6.43 8.88 -20.90
CA SER A 117 6.29 7.73 -21.81
C SER A 117 5.17 6.83 -21.33
N PRO A 118 4.17 6.50 -22.15
CA PRO A 118 3.17 5.52 -21.78
C PRO A 118 3.87 4.17 -21.57
N VAL A 119 3.56 3.52 -20.44
CA VAL A 119 3.99 2.15 -20.21
C VAL A 119 3.29 1.29 -21.25
N ARG A 120 4.04 0.51 -21.98
CA ARG A 120 3.48 -0.50 -22.86
C ARG A 120 3.83 -1.86 -22.29
N GLY A 121 2.83 -2.72 -22.17
CA GLY A 121 3.04 -4.15 -22.00
C GLY A 121 3.99 -4.61 -23.12
N HIS A 122 4.92 -5.49 -22.82
CA HIS A 122 5.97 -5.82 -23.76
C HIS A 122 5.53 -6.96 -24.68
N SER A 123 5.23 -6.62 -25.91
CA SER A 123 5.24 -7.59 -27.03
C SER A 123 6.67 -8.04 -27.40
N ALA A 124 7.70 -7.59 -26.67
CA ALA A 124 9.10 -7.83 -27.04
C ALA A 124 9.59 -9.18 -26.51
N THR A 125 9.94 -10.04 -27.43
CA THR A 125 10.84 -11.19 -27.27
C THR A 125 10.94 -11.73 -25.83
N LEU A 126 9.87 -12.38 -25.39
CA LEU A 126 9.93 -13.28 -24.24
C LEU A 126 11.16 -14.18 -24.49
N ARG A 127 12.08 -14.20 -23.53
CA ARG A 127 13.16 -15.19 -23.51
C ARG A 127 12.57 -16.51 -23.00
N PRO A 128 12.16 -17.47 -23.85
CA PRO A 128 11.41 -18.66 -23.43
C PRO A 128 12.12 -19.45 -22.33
N ASP A 129 13.46 -19.46 -22.38
CA ASP A 129 14.26 -20.13 -21.36
C ASP A 129 14.24 -19.44 -20.01
N LEU A 130 14.23 -18.12 -19.96
CA LEU A 130 14.09 -17.35 -18.73
C LEU A 130 12.70 -17.55 -18.10
N GLU A 131 11.65 -17.43 -18.90
CA GLU A 131 10.28 -17.64 -18.44
C GLU A 131 10.06 -19.06 -17.92
N ARG A 132 10.64 -20.06 -18.58
CA ARG A 132 10.60 -21.45 -18.08
C ARG A 132 11.28 -21.57 -16.71
N LYS A 133 12.46 -20.95 -16.50
CA LYS A 133 13.15 -20.94 -15.22
C LYS A 133 12.33 -20.24 -14.14
N ILE A 134 11.71 -19.07 -14.46
CA ILE A 134 10.87 -18.34 -13.52
C ILE A 134 9.65 -19.14 -13.11
N ARG A 135 8.99 -19.81 -14.08
CA ARG A 135 7.84 -20.70 -13.78
C ARG A 135 8.24 -21.89 -12.90
N ALA A 136 9.46 -22.38 -13.04
CA ALA A 136 10.00 -23.48 -12.23
C ALA A 136 10.62 -23.04 -10.91
N ALA A 137 10.78 -21.73 -10.67
CA ALA A 137 11.40 -21.20 -9.46
C ALA A 137 10.67 -21.67 -8.19
N GLU A 138 11.45 -21.97 -7.15
CA GLU A 138 10.96 -22.43 -5.86
C GLU A 138 10.87 -21.31 -4.80
N SER A 139 11.44 -20.14 -5.10
CA SER A 139 11.43 -19.00 -4.17
C SER A 139 11.29 -17.65 -4.87
N LEU A 140 10.74 -16.65 -4.15
CA LEU A 140 10.72 -15.25 -4.62
C LEU A 140 12.15 -14.71 -4.83
N THR A 141 13.08 -15.12 -3.97
CA THR A 141 14.49 -14.75 -4.05
C THR A 141 15.09 -15.16 -5.40
N GLU A 142 14.78 -16.37 -5.85
CA GLU A 142 15.20 -16.86 -7.17
C GLU A 142 14.59 -16.05 -8.31
N ILE A 143 13.30 -15.69 -8.22
CA ILE A 143 12.61 -14.88 -9.24
C ILE A 143 13.24 -13.49 -9.33
N ILE A 144 13.50 -12.82 -8.19
CA ILE A 144 14.17 -11.51 -8.15
C ILE A 144 15.51 -11.59 -8.88
N ARG A 145 16.31 -12.62 -8.59
CA ARG A 145 17.62 -12.83 -9.24
C ARG A 145 17.49 -13.11 -10.73
N LEU A 146 16.58 -14.01 -11.12
CA LEU A 146 16.37 -14.37 -12.53
C LEU A 146 15.93 -13.16 -13.36
N ARG A 147 14.99 -12.34 -12.86
CA ARG A 147 14.55 -11.11 -13.52
C ARG A 147 15.68 -10.08 -13.59
N GLY A 148 16.34 -9.80 -12.45
CA GLY A 148 17.41 -8.80 -12.38
C GLY A 148 18.59 -9.10 -13.31
N LEU A 149 19.02 -10.37 -13.41
CA LEU A 149 20.14 -10.79 -14.25
C LEU A 149 19.71 -11.09 -15.70
N GLY A 150 18.48 -11.62 -15.88
CA GLY A 150 17.99 -12.03 -17.20
C GLY A 150 17.49 -10.88 -18.07
N GLU A 151 16.89 -9.86 -17.48
CA GLU A 151 16.31 -8.70 -18.19
C GLU A 151 16.55 -7.38 -17.45
N PRO A 152 17.83 -7.03 -17.17
CA PRO A 152 18.14 -5.92 -16.26
C PRO A 152 17.60 -4.56 -16.73
N GLY A 153 17.56 -4.31 -18.03
CA GLY A 153 17.05 -3.06 -18.61
C GLY A 153 15.52 -2.98 -18.73
N ARG A 154 14.79 -4.08 -18.41
CA ARG A 154 13.33 -4.07 -18.53
C ARG A 154 12.71 -3.30 -17.36
N ALA A 155 11.85 -2.33 -17.67
CA ALA A 155 11.09 -1.58 -16.67
C ALA A 155 10.13 -2.51 -15.93
N HIS A 156 10.14 -2.43 -14.59
CA HIS A 156 9.28 -3.23 -13.73
C HIS A 156 8.27 -2.37 -12.96
N ILE A 157 8.74 -1.30 -12.29
CA ILE A 157 7.90 -0.45 -11.46
C ILE A 157 7.92 0.97 -11.98
N HIS A 158 6.74 1.54 -12.20
CA HIS A 158 6.52 2.95 -12.50
C HIS A 158 5.86 3.58 -11.28
N LEU A 159 6.66 4.21 -10.44
CA LEU A 159 6.26 4.79 -9.18
C LEU A 159 5.85 6.25 -9.36
N TYR A 160 4.64 6.60 -8.94
CA TYR A 160 4.22 7.98 -8.75
C TYR A 160 4.68 8.48 -7.38
N GLU A 161 5.51 9.49 -7.36
CA GLU A 161 5.99 10.15 -6.14
C GLU A 161 4.97 11.21 -5.65
N GLU A 162 5.18 11.76 -4.46
CA GLU A 162 4.24 12.71 -3.82
C GLU A 162 3.94 13.96 -4.67
N ASN A 163 4.91 14.42 -5.45
CA ASN A 163 4.82 15.59 -6.34
C ASN A 163 4.29 15.27 -7.75
N ASP A 164 3.66 14.10 -7.94
CA ASP A 164 3.25 13.56 -9.24
C ASP A 164 4.41 13.28 -10.22
N ALA A 165 5.67 13.37 -9.78
CA ALA A 165 6.80 12.89 -10.55
C ALA A 165 6.73 11.37 -10.72
N GLN A 166 7.24 10.88 -11.84
CA GLN A 166 7.29 9.45 -12.12
C GLN A 166 8.74 8.98 -12.08
N ARG A 167 8.97 7.90 -11.36
CA ARG A 167 10.23 7.18 -11.33
C ARG A 167 10.04 5.77 -11.87
N THR A 168 10.87 5.38 -12.83
CA THR A 168 10.88 4.02 -13.34
C THR A 168 12.02 3.24 -12.70
N ILE A 169 11.72 2.05 -12.20
CA ILE A 169 12.69 1.11 -11.61
C ILE A 169 12.70 -0.12 -12.51
N SER A 170 13.86 -0.44 -13.07
CA SER A 170 14.05 -1.65 -13.87
C SER A 170 14.29 -2.88 -12.95
N PHE A 171 14.19 -4.09 -13.52
CA PHE A 171 14.55 -5.31 -12.80
C PHE A 171 16.02 -5.31 -12.36
N GLY A 172 16.91 -4.76 -13.19
CA GLY A 172 18.33 -4.62 -12.84
C GLY A 172 18.52 -3.67 -11.67
N GLU A 173 17.94 -2.46 -11.72
CA GLU A 173 18.01 -1.48 -10.63
C GLU A 173 17.45 -2.06 -9.32
N LEU A 174 16.30 -2.76 -9.38
CA LEU A 174 15.71 -3.42 -8.21
C LEU A 174 16.68 -4.44 -7.61
N TYR A 175 17.26 -5.30 -8.46
CA TYR A 175 18.19 -6.35 -8.01
C TYR A 175 19.48 -5.77 -7.45
N GLU A 176 20.05 -4.75 -8.09
CA GLU A 176 21.27 -4.06 -7.64
C GLU A 176 21.07 -3.45 -6.26
N ARG A 177 20.04 -2.60 -6.09
CA ARG A 177 19.71 -1.98 -4.81
C ARG A 177 19.33 -2.98 -3.71
N ALA A 178 18.65 -4.05 -4.08
CA ALA A 178 18.33 -5.14 -3.17
C ALA A 178 19.61 -5.88 -2.72
N SER A 179 20.58 -6.07 -3.62
CA SER A 179 21.85 -6.71 -3.30
C SER A 179 22.71 -5.84 -2.39
N GLU A 180 22.70 -4.51 -2.58
CA GLU A 180 23.34 -3.55 -1.67
C GLU A 180 22.73 -3.62 -0.27
N ALA A 181 21.38 -3.58 -0.17
CA ALA A 181 20.67 -3.69 1.09
C ALA A 181 20.94 -5.03 1.78
N ALA A 182 20.96 -6.14 1.04
CA ALA A 182 21.30 -7.46 1.56
C ALA A 182 22.72 -7.52 2.14
N THR A 183 23.68 -6.96 1.42
CA THR A 183 25.07 -6.89 1.84
C THR A 183 25.24 -6.09 3.13
N GLU A 184 24.57 -4.94 3.20
CA GLU A 184 24.65 -4.08 4.38
C GLU A 184 23.96 -4.73 5.60
N LEU A 185 22.82 -5.40 5.41
CA LEU A 185 22.14 -6.16 6.46
C LEU A 185 23.00 -7.31 6.98
N ALA A 186 23.62 -8.08 6.08
CA ALA A 186 24.55 -9.16 6.45
C ALA A 186 25.79 -8.63 7.19
N ARG A 187 26.36 -7.49 6.73
CA ARG A 187 27.49 -6.83 7.41
C ARG A 187 27.12 -6.38 8.82
N ARG A 188 25.86 -6.02 9.08
CA ARG A 188 25.34 -5.68 10.42
C ARG A 188 24.98 -6.90 11.26
N GLY A 189 25.15 -8.10 10.72
CA GLY A 189 24.93 -9.36 11.42
C GLY A 189 23.48 -9.85 11.34
N LEU A 190 22.79 -9.60 10.25
CA LEU A 190 21.57 -10.32 9.92
C LEU A 190 21.94 -11.75 9.52
N GLU A 191 21.35 -12.72 10.18
CA GLU A 191 21.49 -14.13 9.89
C GLU A 191 20.27 -14.68 9.17
N PRO A 192 20.39 -15.70 8.31
CA PRO A 192 19.25 -16.34 7.67
C PRO A 192 18.18 -16.78 8.69
N GLY A 193 16.91 -16.56 8.33
CA GLY A 193 15.76 -16.84 9.21
C GLY A 193 15.44 -15.76 10.25
N GLN A 194 16.28 -14.74 10.41
CA GLN A 194 15.95 -13.61 11.29
C GLN A 194 15.03 -12.61 10.60
N THR A 195 14.19 -11.95 11.39
CA THR A 195 13.17 -11.03 10.90
C THR A 195 13.67 -9.59 10.84
N VAL A 196 13.23 -8.90 9.79
CA VAL A 196 13.46 -7.47 9.57
C VAL A 196 12.14 -6.77 9.34
N ALA A 197 11.74 -5.93 10.27
CA ALA A 197 10.55 -5.11 10.12
C ALA A 197 10.78 -3.98 9.12
N ILE A 198 9.82 -3.77 8.21
CA ILE A 198 9.86 -2.75 7.17
C ILE A 198 8.71 -1.78 7.41
N MET A 199 9.04 -0.60 7.92
CA MET A 199 8.12 0.49 8.21
C MET A 199 8.35 1.62 7.21
N LEU A 200 7.91 1.43 5.97
CA LEU A 200 8.12 2.36 4.86
C LEU A 200 6.80 2.67 4.15
N PRO A 201 6.60 3.89 3.65
CA PRO A 201 5.52 4.20 2.74
C PRO A 201 5.73 3.49 1.38
N THR A 202 4.80 3.65 0.44
CA THR A 202 4.99 3.20 -0.94
C THR A 202 6.05 4.08 -1.62
N CYS A 203 7.29 3.64 -1.62
CA CYS A 203 8.46 4.32 -2.16
C CYS A 203 9.43 3.30 -2.78
N ALA A 204 10.44 3.77 -3.50
CA ALA A 204 11.43 2.90 -4.14
C ALA A 204 12.19 2.04 -3.14
N GLU A 205 12.49 2.61 -1.98
CA GLU A 205 13.21 1.94 -0.90
C GLU A 205 12.43 0.77 -0.28
N PHE A 206 11.09 0.79 -0.35
CA PHE A 206 10.28 -0.35 0.11
C PHE A 206 10.60 -1.60 -0.71
N PHE A 207 10.59 -1.48 -2.04
CA PHE A 207 10.82 -2.60 -2.95
C PHE A 207 12.25 -3.16 -2.81
N SER A 208 13.24 -2.29 -2.80
CA SER A 208 14.64 -2.70 -2.66
C SER A 208 14.96 -3.27 -1.28
N THR A 209 14.39 -2.70 -0.20
CA THR A 209 14.58 -3.23 1.15
C THR A 209 13.92 -4.59 1.31
N PHE A 210 12.68 -4.76 0.86
CA PHE A 210 11.97 -6.04 0.94
C PHE A 210 12.73 -7.14 0.18
N ALA A 211 13.11 -6.87 -1.07
CA ALA A 211 13.91 -7.78 -1.87
C ALA A 211 15.29 -8.05 -1.25
N GLY A 212 15.93 -7.02 -0.67
CA GLY A 212 17.21 -7.13 -0.01
C GLY A 212 17.20 -8.01 1.23
N VAL A 213 16.15 -7.91 2.05
CA VAL A 213 15.96 -8.81 3.21
C VAL A 213 15.85 -10.25 2.74
N LEU A 214 15.08 -10.53 1.68
CA LEU A 214 14.98 -11.88 1.10
C LEU A 214 16.32 -12.39 0.55
N LEU A 215 17.07 -11.53 -0.15
CA LEU A 215 18.38 -11.90 -0.69
C LEU A 215 19.41 -12.20 0.41
N ALA A 216 19.30 -11.54 1.55
CA ALA A 216 20.12 -11.82 2.74
C ALA A 216 19.70 -13.11 3.49
N GLY A 217 18.61 -13.75 3.07
CA GLY A 217 18.01 -14.90 3.77
C GLY A 217 17.18 -14.50 4.99
N GLY A 218 16.93 -13.23 5.19
CA GLY A 218 16.06 -12.72 6.26
C GLY A 218 14.57 -12.83 5.92
N ILE A 219 13.73 -12.59 6.91
CA ILE A 219 12.27 -12.65 6.81
C ILE A 219 11.71 -11.23 6.91
N PRO A 220 11.23 -10.63 5.82
CA PRO A 220 10.58 -9.32 5.86
C PRO A 220 9.30 -9.34 6.69
N VAL A 221 9.07 -8.27 7.46
CA VAL A 221 7.84 -8.04 8.21
C VAL A 221 7.33 -6.64 7.85
N PRO A 222 6.55 -6.51 6.77
CA PRO A 222 5.99 -5.21 6.40
C PRO A 222 4.96 -4.76 7.44
N ILE A 223 5.17 -3.57 7.97
CA ILE A 223 4.28 -2.92 8.93
C ILE A 223 3.92 -1.53 8.42
N TYR A 224 2.71 -1.07 8.73
CA TYR A 224 2.33 0.23 8.24
C TYR A 224 3.10 1.36 8.93
N PRO A 225 3.48 2.39 8.16
CA PRO A 225 4.25 3.52 8.66
C PRO A 225 3.39 4.39 9.59
N PRO A 226 4.02 5.15 10.52
CA PRO A 226 3.29 6.12 11.31
C PRO A 226 2.84 7.27 10.40
N PHE A 227 1.56 7.58 10.47
CA PHE A 227 1.01 8.72 9.75
C PHE A 227 0.73 9.93 10.66
N ARG A 228 0.94 9.82 12.00
CA ARG A 228 0.64 10.88 12.98
C ARG A 228 1.56 11.02 14.19
N ALA A 229 1.75 12.28 14.58
CA ALA A 229 2.53 12.67 15.75
C ALA A 229 1.76 12.60 17.09
N ASP A 230 0.45 12.77 17.10
CA ASP A 230 -0.34 12.97 18.32
C ASP A 230 -0.80 11.68 19.04
N ARG A 231 -0.69 10.50 18.39
CA ARG A 231 -0.95 9.17 19.01
C ARG A 231 0.24 8.23 18.99
N ILE A 232 1.42 8.78 19.05
CA ILE A 232 2.67 8.03 19.08
C ILE A 232 2.67 6.91 20.12
N ALA A 233 2.05 7.12 21.29
CA ALA A 233 2.08 6.15 22.37
C ALA A 233 1.30 4.86 22.06
N GLU A 234 0.12 4.97 21.46
CA GLU A 234 -0.72 3.82 21.13
C GLU A 234 -0.18 3.09 19.89
N TYR A 235 0.19 3.83 18.86
CA TYR A 235 0.91 3.31 17.70
C TYR A 235 2.18 2.58 18.15
N ALA A 236 2.99 3.19 19.02
CA ALA A 236 4.21 2.60 19.55
C ALA A 236 3.94 1.32 20.35
N THR A 237 2.84 1.27 21.11
CA THR A 237 2.45 0.05 21.86
C THR A 237 2.09 -1.07 20.90
N ARG A 238 1.25 -0.81 19.88
CA ARG A 238 0.86 -1.81 18.87
C ARG A 238 2.08 -2.29 18.08
N GLN A 239 2.90 -1.37 17.57
CA GLN A 239 4.10 -1.74 16.80
C GLN A 239 5.11 -2.49 17.67
N SER A 240 5.28 -2.11 18.95
CA SER A 240 6.14 -2.86 19.87
C SER A 240 5.66 -4.30 20.05
N ASN A 241 4.35 -4.54 20.11
CA ASN A 241 3.80 -5.88 20.23
C ASN A 241 4.05 -6.70 18.96
N ILE A 242 3.88 -6.11 17.78
CA ILE A 242 4.20 -6.75 16.50
C ILE A 242 5.70 -7.08 16.44
N LEU A 243 6.56 -6.12 16.73
CA LEU A 243 8.01 -6.30 16.68
C LEU A 243 8.51 -7.35 17.67
N LYS A 244 7.92 -7.42 18.87
CA LYS A 244 8.22 -8.47 19.88
C LYS A 244 7.77 -9.83 19.38
N ASN A 245 6.53 -9.95 18.90
CA ASN A 245 5.98 -11.21 18.42
C ASN A 245 6.72 -11.72 17.18
N ALA A 246 7.16 -10.81 16.29
CA ALA A 246 8.00 -11.13 15.15
C ALA A 246 9.47 -11.39 15.52
N GLU A 247 9.88 -11.17 16.77
CA GLU A 247 11.28 -11.22 17.19
C GLU A 247 12.19 -10.33 16.31
N ALA A 248 11.70 -9.17 15.91
CA ALA A 248 12.35 -8.31 14.95
C ALA A 248 13.80 -7.97 15.37
N ARG A 249 14.76 -8.30 14.47
CA ARG A 249 16.18 -8.04 14.68
C ARG A 249 16.57 -6.63 14.27
N PHE A 250 15.98 -6.15 13.16
CA PHE A 250 16.15 -4.82 12.61
C PHE A 250 14.80 -4.20 12.29
N LEU A 251 14.73 -2.87 12.34
CA LEU A 251 13.60 -2.08 11.87
C LEU A 251 14.11 -1.09 10.82
N VAL A 252 13.67 -1.25 9.58
CA VAL A 252 14.01 -0.33 8.50
C VAL A 252 12.89 0.70 8.35
N THR A 253 13.28 1.98 8.32
CA THR A 253 12.35 3.11 8.21
C THR A 253 12.95 4.23 7.36
N TRP A 254 12.21 5.31 7.12
CA TRP A 254 12.70 6.49 6.40
C TRP A 254 13.07 7.62 7.37
N ARG A 255 13.80 8.60 6.84
CA ARG A 255 14.42 9.66 7.65
C ARG A 255 13.47 10.35 8.63
N GLN A 256 12.23 10.69 8.18
CA GLN A 256 11.27 11.42 9.01
C GLN A 256 10.72 10.58 10.17
N ALA A 257 10.69 9.25 10.03
CA ALA A 257 10.18 8.34 11.06
C ALA A 257 11.28 7.74 11.96
N GLU A 258 12.58 8.00 11.71
CA GLU A 258 13.67 7.46 12.53
C GLU A 258 13.52 7.78 14.02
N GLY A 259 13.13 9.02 14.37
CA GLY A 259 12.94 9.44 15.75
C GLY A 259 11.90 8.58 16.47
N LEU A 260 10.77 8.35 15.83
CA LEU A 260 9.72 7.48 16.36
C LEU A 260 10.15 6.03 16.42
N ALA A 261 10.76 5.52 15.36
CA ALA A 261 11.22 4.14 15.30
C ALA A 261 12.23 3.82 16.42
N ARG A 262 13.11 4.76 16.76
CA ARG A 262 14.06 4.64 17.89
C ARG A 262 13.37 4.59 19.26
N LEU A 263 12.18 5.17 19.42
CA LEU A 263 11.40 5.04 20.64
C LEU A 263 10.83 3.63 20.86
N LEU A 264 10.75 2.82 19.79
CA LEU A 264 10.34 1.41 19.88
C LEU A 264 11.47 0.50 20.37
N GLN A 265 12.71 0.84 20.08
CA GLN A 265 13.87 -0.01 20.36
C GLN A 265 13.98 -0.45 21.84
N PRO A 266 13.86 0.44 22.85
CA PRO A 266 13.93 0.02 24.25
C PRO A 266 12.78 -0.92 24.68
N ARG A 267 11.69 -0.93 23.92
CA ARG A 267 10.50 -1.75 24.19
C ARG A 267 10.58 -3.15 23.59
N VAL A 268 11.53 -3.41 22.67
CA VAL A 268 11.66 -4.66 21.92
C VAL A 268 13.04 -5.25 22.13
N PRO A 269 13.21 -6.24 23.04
CA PRO A 269 14.51 -6.77 23.43
C PRO A 269 15.34 -7.36 22.29
N THR A 270 14.67 -7.88 21.23
CA THR A 270 15.32 -8.46 20.05
C THR A 270 15.82 -7.43 19.05
N LEU A 271 15.27 -6.19 19.10
CA LEU A 271 15.56 -5.14 18.13
C LEU A 271 16.95 -4.52 18.40
N ARG A 272 17.92 -4.90 17.58
CA ARG A 272 19.29 -4.39 17.70
C ARG A 272 19.43 -2.96 17.20
N GLU A 273 18.87 -2.68 16.04
CA GLU A 273 19.12 -1.41 15.36
C GLU A 273 17.90 -0.96 14.53
N VAL A 274 17.71 0.37 14.49
CA VAL A 274 16.79 1.04 13.57
C VAL A 274 17.61 1.61 12.42
N LEU A 275 17.29 1.21 11.20
CA LEU A 275 18.05 1.52 10.00
C LEU A 275 17.25 2.49 9.10
N ASN A 276 17.99 3.40 8.47
CA ASN A 276 17.42 4.25 7.42
C ASN A 276 17.52 3.56 6.08
N ALA A 277 16.37 3.43 5.38
CA ALA A 277 16.29 2.74 4.08
C ALA A 277 17.15 3.42 3.00
N GLU A 278 17.20 4.75 2.98
CA GLU A 278 18.01 5.50 2.02
C GLU A 278 19.51 5.15 2.14
N LYS A 279 19.98 4.87 3.37
CA LYS A 279 21.37 4.51 3.65
C LYS A 279 21.68 3.04 3.40
N LEU A 280 20.67 2.18 3.36
CA LEU A 280 20.86 0.77 3.03
C LEU A 280 21.16 0.53 1.55
N CYS A 281 20.68 1.42 0.69
CA CYS A 281 20.78 1.31 -0.76
C CYS A 281 21.73 2.36 -1.36
N THR A 282 22.57 3.01 -0.56
CA THR A 282 23.61 3.90 -1.05
C THR A 282 24.94 3.18 -1.02
N THR A 283 25.43 2.82 -2.20
CA THR A 283 26.87 2.49 -2.35
C THR A 283 27.68 3.67 -1.80
N PRO A 284 28.68 3.46 -0.93
CA PRO A 284 29.69 4.48 -0.73
C PRO A 284 30.19 4.84 -2.13
N THR A 285 30.13 6.11 -2.50
CA THR A 285 30.71 6.62 -3.75
C THR A 285 32.19 6.23 -3.81
N VAL A 286 32.46 5.03 -4.25
CA VAL A 286 33.73 4.70 -4.85
C VAL A 286 33.68 5.45 -6.19
N PRO A 287 34.62 6.39 -6.44
CA PRO A 287 34.62 7.13 -7.70
C PRO A 287 34.55 6.12 -8.82
N ALA A 288 33.62 6.33 -9.75
CA ALA A 288 33.41 5.50 -10.91
C ALA A 288 34.78 5.26 -11.56
N ARG A 289 35.36 4.10 -11.34
CA ARG A 289 36.42 3.59 -12.20
C ARG A 289 35.67 3.18 -13.45
N GLU A 290 35.83 3.97 -14.49
CA GLU A 290 35.50 3.59 -15.84
C GLU A 290 36.06 2.17 -16.05
N SER A 291 35.19 1.21 -16.39
CA SER A 291 35.55 -0.16 -16.80
C SER A 291 35.65 -1.31 -15.80
N GLU A 292 34.96 -1.30 -14.66
CA GLU A 292 34.71 -2.60 -14.02
C GLU A 292 33.23 -2.98 -14.22
N GLU A 293 33.03 -4.07 -15.00
CA GLU A 293 31.72 -4.72 -15.12
C GLU A 293 31.17 -4.96 -13.71
N TRP A 294 29.96 -4.40 -13.46
CA TRP A 294 29.24 -4.68 -12.21
C TRP A 294 29.16 -6.20 -12.01
N ARG A 295 29.79 -6.69 -10.96
CA ARG A 295 29.67 -8.09 -10.54
C ARG A 295 28.79 -8.18 -9.33
N PRO A 296 27.70 -8.98 -9.40
CA PRO A 296 26.89 -9.29 -8.22
C PRO A 296 27.83 -9.78 -7.10
N VAL A 297 27.51 -9.39 -5.86
CA VAL A 297 28.23 -9.94 -4.69
C VAL A 297 27.98 -11.46 -4.68
N GLU A 298 28.97 -12.23 -5.17
CA GLU A 298 28.90 -13.69 -5.28
C GLU A 298 28.72 -14.41 -3.93
N ASN A 299 28.80 -13.67 -2.82
CA ASN A 299 28.77 -14.19 -1.46
C ASN A 299 27.41 -14.14 -0.74
N LEU A 300 26.31 -13.76 -1.40
CA LEU A 300 24.98 -14.00 -0.85
C LEU A 300 24.64 -15.49 -1.03
N SER A 301 25.21 -16.33 -0.16
CA SER A 301 25.20 -17.79 -0.28
C SER A 301 23.87 -18.44 0.08
N HIS A 302 22.91 -17.69 0.64
CA HIS A 302 21.64 -18.26 1.03
C HIS A 302 20.77 -18.53 -0.18
N ARG A 303 20.46 -19.81 -0.42
CA ARG A 303 19.46 -20.23 -1.40
C ARG A 303 18.19 -20.59 -0.66
N ALA A 304 17.22 -19.68 -0.69
CA ALA A 304 15.91 -19.93 -0.12
C ALA A 304 15.20 -21.10 -0.84
N ARG A 305 14.61 -22.00 -0.06
CA ARG A 305 13.83 -23.15 -0.52
C ARG A 305 12.33 -22.82 -0.45
N GLY A 306 11.51 -23.65 -1.06
CA GLY A 306 10.06 -23.48 -1.03
C GLY A 306 9.47 -23.50 0.38
N GLU A 307 10.00 -24.31 1.29
CA GLU A 307 9.57 -24.41 2.69
C GLU A 307 10.05 -23.29 3.61
N ASP A 308 11.06 -22.50 3.19
CA ASP A 308 11.54 -21.37 3.99
C ASP A 308 10.49 -20.27 4.08
N ILE A 309 10.46 -19.59 5.23
CA ILE A 309 9.53 -18.45 5.44
C ILE A 309 9.93 -17.31 4.52
N ALA A 310 9.01 -16.87 3.67
CA ALA A 310 9.23 -15.75 2.77
C ALA A 310 8.94 -14.42 3.45
N PHE A 311 7.86 -14.31 4.23
CA PHE A 311 7.57 -13.11 5.03
C PHE A 311 6.49 -13.37 6.09
N LEU A 312 6.38 -12.45 7.05
CA LEU A 312 5.30 -12.43 8.03
C LEU A 312 4.32 -11.29 7.69
N GLN A 313 3.04 -11.65 7.50
CA GLN A 313 1.97 -10.69 7.30
C GLN A 313 1.18 -10.50 8.59
N TYR A 314 1.25 -9.31 9.18
CA TYR A 314 0.45 -9.00 10.37
C TYR A 314 -0.95 -8.53 9.98
N THR A 315 -1.94 -9.16 10.59
CA THR A 315 -3.35 -8.79 10.47
C THR A 315 -3.90 -8.31 11.81
N SER A 316 -5.00 -7.57 11.78
CA SER A 316 -5.63 -6.99 12.98
C SER A 316 -6.20 -8.02 13.96
N GLY A 317 -6.27 -9.27 13.61
CA GLY A 317 -6.79 -10.34 14.47
C GLY A 317 -8.15 -10.05 15.13
N SER A 318 -9.07 -10.98 15.12
CA SER A 318 -10.41 -10.84 15.73
C SER A 318 -10.40 -10.59 17.25
N THR A 319 -9.27 -10.82 17.92
CA THR A 319 -9.08 -10.65 19.37
C THR A 319 -8.43 -9.31 19.76
N GLY A 320 -8.12 -8.44 18.76
CA GLY A 320 -7.46 -7.16 18.98
C GLY A 320 -5.94 -7.23 19.09
N ASP A 321 -5.34 -8.40 19.33
CA ASP A 321 -3.90 -8.58 19.28
C ASP A 321 -3.46 -8.92 17.85
N PRO A 322 -2.39 -8.26 17.33
CA PRO A 322 -1.88 -8.53 16.01
C PRO A 322 -1.45 -9.99 15.84
N LYS A 323 -1.89 -10.65 14.77
CA LYS A 323 -1.50 -12.03 14.43
C LYS A 323 -0.57 -12.01 13.24
N GLY A 324 0.61 -12.63 13.38
CA GLY A 324 1.56 -12.82 12.29
C GLY A 324 1.21 -14.07 11.48
N VAL A 325 0.73 -13.89 10.26
CA VAL A 325 0.54 -14.99 9.31
C VAL A 325 1.89 -15.32 8.70
N THR A 326 2.35 -16.56 8.89
CA THR A 326 3.61 -17.05 8.36
C THR A 326 3.39 -17.60 6.96
N LEU A 327 4.07 -17.03 5.97
CA LEU A 327 3.96 -17.44 4.57
C LEU A 327 5.30 -17.96 4.08
N THR A 328 5.33 -19.20 3.57
CA THR A 328 6.51 -19.78 2.92
C THR A 328 6.60 -19.33 1.46
N HIS A 329 7.77 -19.50 0.85
CA HIS A 329 7.93 -19.25 -0.58
C HIS A 329 6.99 -20.13 -1.41
N ALA A 330 6.79 -21.39 -1.02
CA ALA A 330 5.87 -22.31 -1.70
C ALA A 330 4.41 -21.82 -1.62
N ASN A 331 3.96 -21.33 -0.44
CA ASN A 331 2.62 -20.77 -0.29
C ASN A 331 2.39 -19.60 -1.25
N LEU A 332 3.36 -18.67 -1.28
CA LEU A 332 3.29 -17.49 -2.13
C LEU A 332 3.28 -17.84 -3.61
N LEU A 333 4.19 -18.71 -4.05
CA LEU A 333 4.28 -19.08 -5.46
C LEU A 333 3.05 -19.85 -5.93
N ALA A 334 2.46 -20.71 -5.07
CA ALA A 334 1.20 -21.35 -5.36
C ALA A 334 0.06 -20.33 -5.56
N ASN A 335 -0.04 -19.36 -4.65
CA ASN A 335 -1.04 -18.29 -4.73
C ASN A 335 -0.82 -17.39 -5.95
N ILE A 336 0.42 -16.95 -6.21
CA ILE A 336 0.77 -16.12 -7.37
C ILE A 336 0.41 -16.83 -8.68
N ARG A 337 0.75 -18.13 -8.82
CA ARG A 337 0.39 -18.93 -9.99
C ARG A 337 -1.13 -19.04 -10.16
N SER A 338 -1.86 -19.25 -9.06
CA SER A 338 -3.33 -19.32 -9.08
C SER A 338 -3.96 -17.99 -9.49
N ILE A 339 -3.49 -16.86 -8.95
CA ILE A 339 -3.95 -15.53 -9.37
C ILE A 339 -3.65 -15.30 -10.84
N THR A 340 -2.41 -15.57 -11.29
CA THR A 340 -1.98 -15.40 -12.68
C THR A 340 -2.86 -16.19 -13.65
N ALA A 341 -3.17 -17.43 -13.30
CA ALA A 341 -4.06 -18.29 -14.11
C ALA A 341 -5.53 -17.83 -14.02
N GLY A 342 -6.00 -17.44 -12.82
CA GLY A 342 -7.39 -17.07 -12.58
C GLY A 342 -7.84 -15.81 -13.33
N ILE A 343 -6.95 -14.84 -13.50
CA ILE A 343 -7.22 -13.60 -14.25
C ILE A 343 -6.60 -13.63 -15.66
N ASP A 344 -6.04 -14.76 -16.07
CA ASP A 344 -5.42 -14.98 -17.38
C ASP A 344 -4.43 -13.85 -17.74
N VAL A 345 -3.38 -13.67 -16.92
CA VAL A 345 -2.38 -12.60 -17.12
C VAL A 345 -1.63 -12.82 -18.43
N GLN A 346 -1.67 -11.82 -19.30
CA GLN A 346 -1.02 -11.80 -20.60
C GLN A 346 0.27 -10.96 -20.58
N PRO A 347 1.24 -11.22 -21.46
CA PRO A 347 2.50 -10.45 -21.53
C PRO A 347 2.31 -8.94 -21.79
N GLU A 348 1.21 -8.58 -22.43
CA GLU A 348 0.84 -7.21 -22.78
C GLU A 348 0.16 -6.45 -21.63
N ASP A 349 -0.16 -7.13 -20.55
CA ASP A 349 -0.85 -6.51 -19.41
C ASP A 349 0.02 -5.47 -18.71
N VAL A 350 -0.66 -4.50 -18.13
CA VAL A 350 -0.10 -3.47 -17.27
C VAL A 350 -0.91 -3.44 -15.97
N ALA A 351 -0.26 -3.73 -14.86
CA ALA A 351 -0.88 -3.65 -13.55
C ALA A 351 -0.85 -2.19 -13.05
N VAL A 352 -1.98 -1.72 -12.49
CA VAL A 352 -2.07 -0.39 -11.86
C VAL A 352 -2.58 -0.56 -10.44
N SER A 353 -1.89 0.01 -9.45
CA SER A 353 -2.29 -0.13 -8.05
C SER A 353 -1.97 1.11 -7.22
N TRP A 354 -2.83 1.38 -6.25
CA TRP A 354 -2.62 2.32 -5.17
C TRP A 354 -2.69 1.63 -3.79
N LEU A 355 -2.84 0.31 -3.79
CA LEU A 355 -3.00 -0.46 -2.55
C LEU A 355 -1.73 -0.43 -1.70
N PRO A 356 -1.87 -0.41 -0.36
CA PRO A 356 -0.74 -0.40 0.54
C PRO A 356 0.08 -1.70 0.43
N LEU A 357 1.41 -1.56 0.39
CA LEU A 357 2.34 -2.69 0.26
C LEU A 357 2.54 -3.49 1.58
N TYR A 358 2.00 -3.01 2.69
CA TYR A 358 1.93 -3.75 3.95
C TYR A 358 0.64 -4.59 4.07
N HIS A 359 -0.18 -4.65 3.01
CA HIS A 359 -1.40 -5.46 2.91
C HIS A 359 -1.23 -6.50 1.80
N ASP A 360 -1.81 -7.70 1.96
CA ASP A 360 -1.66 -8.83 1.05
C ASP A 360 -2.09 -8.53 -0.39
N MET A 361 -3.25 -7.88 -0.59
CA MET A 361 -3.73 -7.53 -1.93
C MET A 361 -2.78 -6.57 -2.65
N GLY A 362 -2.15 -5.62 -1.93
CA GLY A 362 -1.14 -4.72 -2.47
C GLY A 362 0.22 -5.39 -2.66
N LEU A 363 0.63 -6.23 -1.72
CA LEU A 363 1.95 -6.87 -1.76
C LEU A 363 1.96 -8.07 -2.72
N ILE A 364 1.03 -9.01 -2.54
CA ILE A 364 1.01 -10.25 -3.33
C ILE A 364 0.38 -9.99 -4.71
N GLY A 365 -0.84 -9.44 -4.73
CA GLY A 365 -1.57 -9.22 -5.97
C GLY A 365 -0.94 -8.15 -6.84
N ALA A 366 -0.66 -6.98 -6.27
CA ALA A 366 -0.22 -5.85 -7.07
C ALA A 366 1.29 -5.81 -7.34
N TRP A 367 2.16 -6.42 -6.51
CA TRP A 367 3.60 -6.44 -6.79
C TRP A 367 4.15 -7.82 -7.16
N PHE A 368 3.89 -8.88 -6.38
CA PHE A 368 4.52 -10.18 -6.66
C PHE A 368 3.99 -10.84 -7.93
N VAL A 369 2.73 -10.62 -8.31
CA VAL A 369 2.21 -11.11 -9.60
C VAL A 369 2.95 -10.44 -10.77
N PRO A 370 3.07 -9.10 -10.86
CA PRO A 370 3.93 -8.44 -11.85
C PRO A 370 5.40 -8.90 -11.84
N LEU A 371 5.99 -9.09 -10.66
CA LEU A 371 7.36 -9.59 -10.54
C LEU A 371 7.51 -10.99 -11.15
N PHE A 372 6.57 -11.88 -10.89
CA PHE A 372 6.55 -13.25 -11.43
C PHE A 372 6.30 -13.26 -12.92
N THR A 373 5.29 -12.54 -13.40
CA THR A 373 4.87 -12.55 -14.80
C THR A 373 5.74 -11.67 -15.70
N GLY A 374 6.47 -10.72 -15.10
CA GLY A 374 7.29 -9.73 -15.84
C GLY A 374 6.47 -8.59 -16.47
N ILE A 375 5.18 -8.46 -16.18
CA ILE A 375 4.42 -7.29 -16.61
C ILE A 375 4.81 -6.05 -15.81
N PRO A 376 4.69 -4.83 -16.34
CA PRO A 376 4.97 -3.62 -15.60
C PRO A 376 3.91 -3.34 -14.54
N LEU A 377 4.34 -2.78 -13.41
CA LEU A 377 3.51 -2.27 -12.33
C LEU A 377 3.56 -0.75 -12.31
N VAL A 378 2.43 -0.10 -12.46
CA VAL A 378 2.24 1.33 -12.17
C VAL A 378 1.69 1.44 -10.75
N VAL A 379 2.39 2.13 -9.87
CA VAL A 379 2.02 2.20 -8.46
C VAL A 379 2.08 3.62 -7.91
N MET A 380 1.11 3.97 -7.09
CA MET A 380 1.07 5.19 -6.30
C MET A 380 0.76 4.87 -4.84
N SER A 381 1.01 5.81 -3.92
CA SER A 381 0.67 5.60 -2.52
C SER A 381 -0.85 5.61 -2.31
N PRO A 382 -1.37 4.91 -1.27
CA PRO A 382 -2.78 5.01 -0.87
C PRO A 382 -3.23 6.45 -0.65
N VAL A 383 -2.36 7.24 -0.06
CA VAL A 383 -2.51 8.66 0.23
C VAL A 383 -2.76 9.47 -1.05
N ALA A 384 -2.01 9.19 -2.12
CA ALA A 384 -2.18 9.86 -3.41
C ALA A 384 -3.56 9.58 -4.03
N PHE A 385 -4.04 8.34 -3.94
CA PHE A 385 -5.38 7.97 -4.38
C PHE A 385 -6.47 8.65 -3.55
N LEU A 386 -6.36 8.57 -2.22
CA LEU A 386 -7.38 9.08 -1.31
C LEU A 386 -7.56 10.60 -1.40
N SER A 387 -6.44 11.32 -1.53
CA SER A 387 -6.48 12.78 -1.72
C SER A 387 -7.12 13.17 -3.04
N ARG A 388 -6.94 12.34 -4.10
CA ARG A 388 -7.44 12.61 -5.44
C ARG A 388 -7.71 11.31 -6.19
N PRO A 389 -8.93 10.73 -6.08
CA PRO A 389 -9.27 9.44 -6.71
C PRO A 389 -9.10 9.42 -8.23
N ALA A 390 -9.21 10.57 -8.88
CA ALA A 390 -8.96 10.73 -10.31
C ALA A 390 -7.54 10.25 -10.73
N ARG A 391 -6.54 10.30 -9.82
CA ARG A 391 -5.18 9.81 -10.10
C ARG A 391 -5.15 8.35 -10.51
N TRP A 392 -5.93 7.52 -9.86
CA TRP A 392 -6.02 6.10 -10.18
C TRP A 392 -6.58 5.88 -11.59
N ILE A 393 -7.73 6.50 -11.87
CA ILE A 393 -8.42 6.36 -13.16
C ILE A 393 -7.57 6.92 -14.31
N TRP A 394 -6.90 8.05 -14.09
CA TRP A 394 -5.99 8.63 -15.07
C TRP A 394 -4.68 7.84 -15.22
N ALA A 395 -4.18 7.18 -14.20
CA ALA A 395 -3.04 6.27 -14.33
C ALA A 395 -3.40 5.07 -15.23
N ILE A 396 -4.62 4.53 -15.09
CA ILE A 396 -5.13 3.48 -15.98
C ILE A 396 -5.18 4.00 -17.44
N HIS A 397 -5.74 5.19 -17.65
CA HIS A 397 -5.77 5.81 -18.98
C HIS A 397 -4.38 5.99 -19.58
N HIS A 398 -3.50 6.70 -18.87
CA HIS A 398 -2.20 7.09 -19.38
C HIS A 398 -1.29 5.91 -19.70
N HIS A 399 -1.30 4.88 -18.88
CA HIS A 399 -0.46 3.71 -19.03
C HIS A 399 -1.16 2.56 -19.75
N ARG A 400 -2.39 2.79 -20.27
CA ARG A 400 -3.20 1.70 -20.84
C ARG A 400 -3.31 0.52 -19.89
N GLY A 401 -3.54 0.82 -18.60
CA GLY A 401 -3.65 -0.17 -17.53
C GLY A 401 -4.74 -1.20 -17.84
N THR A 402 -4.41 -2.47 -17.63
CA THR A 402 -5.31 -3.58 -17.98
C THR A 402 -5.84 -4.32 -16.76
N ILE A 403 -5.06 -4.33 -15.67
CA ILE A 403 -5.39 -5.04 -14.43
C ILE A 403 -5.26 -4.05 -13.26
N SER A 404 -6.31 -3.93 -12.44
CA SER A 404 -6.23 -3.11 -11.24
C SER A 404 -7.12 -3.65 -10.12
N PRO A 405 -6.54 -4.01 -8.96
CA PRO A 405 -7.29 -4.41 -7.78
C PRO A 405 -7.66 -3.20 -6.93
N ALA A 406 -8.88 -3.23 -6.37
CA ALA A 406 -9.32 -2.24 -5.40
C ALA A 406 -10.45 -2.79 -4.52
N PRO A 407 -10.64 -2.32 -3.30
CA PRO A 407 -11.82 -2.61 -2.51
C PRO A 407 -13.03 -1.82 -3.01
N ASN A 408 -14.21 -2.27 -2.62
CA ASN A 408 -15.49 -1.72 -3.07
C ASN A 408 -15.62 -0.21 -2.81
N PHE A 409 -15.14 0.28 -1.67
CA PHE A 409 -15.19 1.70 -1.35
C PHE A 409 -14.45 2.60 -2.37
N ALA A 410 -13.43 2.07 -3.03
CA ALA A 410 -12.66 2.84 -4.00
C ALA A 410 -13.47 3.17 -5.25
N TYR A 411 -14.27 2.20 -5.71
CA TYR A 411 -15.21 2.41 -6.80
C TYR A 411 -16.26 3.46 -6.43
N GLU A 412 -16.80 3.35 -5.20
CA GLU A 412 -17.73 4.34 -4.65
C GLU A 412 -17.11 5.73 -4.57
N LEU A 413 -15.87 5.82 -4.09
CA LEU A 413 -15.14 7.08 -3.96
C LEU A 413 -14.94 7.76 -5.32
N CYS A 414 -14.61 7.00 -6.36
CA CYS A 414 -14.49 7.52 -7.72
C CYS A 414 -15.81 8.09 -8.22
N VAL A 415 -16.94 7.39 -7.97
CA VAL A 415 -18.27 7.88 -8.33
C VAL A 415 -18.62 9.20 -7.65
N ARG A 416 -18.30 9.33 -6.37
CA ARG A 416 -18.70 10.52 -5.57
C ARG A 416 -17.78 11.73 -5.71
N LYS A 417 -16.47 11.51 -5.89
CA LYS A 417 -15.47 12.56 -5.73
C LYS A 417 -14.89 13.09 -7.04
N ILE A 418 -14.97 12.34 -8.13
CA ILE A 418 -14.42 12.80 -9.40
C ILE A 418 -15.48 13.70 -10.09
N ALA A 419 -15.12 14.94 -10.40
CA ALA A 419 -16.00 15.86 -11.11
C ALA A 419 -16.05 15.50 -12.62
N ASP A 420 -17.13 15.86 -13.30
CA ASP A 420 -17.30 15.54 -14.73
C ASP A 420 -16.29 16.27 -15.62
N GLU A 421 -15.84 17.46 -15.20
CA GLU A 421 -14.79 18.21 -15.87
C GLU A 421 -13.45 17.43 -15.86
N ASP A 422 -13.19 16.65 -14.82
CA ASP A 422 -11.97 15.86 -14.67
C ASP A 422 -11.98 14.58 -15.51
N LEU A 423 -13.12 14.22 -16.09
CA LEU A 423 -13.24 13.02 -16.93
C LEU A 423 -13.08 13.31 -18.43
N LYS A 424 -12.90 14.57 -18.83
CA LYS A 424 -12.78 14.96 -20.25
C LYS A 424 -11.50 14.37 -20.88
N GLY A 425 -11.68 13.51 -21.89
CA GLY A 425 -10.58 12.85 -22.61
C GLY A 425 -10.14 11.54 -21.96
N LEU A 426 -10.79 11.09 -20.90
CA LEU A 426 -10.55 9.79 -20.29
C LEU A 426 -10.88 8.64 -21.26
N ASP A 427 -10.08 7.59 -21.27
CA ASP A 427 -10.32 6.33 -21.99
C ASP A 427 -9.91 5.16 -21.10
N LEU A 428 -10.86 4.34 -20.69
CA LEU A 428 -10.68 3.15 -19.84
C LEU A 428 -10.84 1.84 -20.62
N SER A 429 -10.90 1.89 -21.94
CA SER A 429 -11.14 0.72 -22.79
C SER A 429 -10.07 -0.36 -22.68
N SER A 430 -8.89 -0.03 -22.12
CA SER A 430 -7.84 -1.00 -21.84
C SER A 430 -8.07 -1.83 -20.58
N TRP A 431 -8.90 -1.36 -19.64
CA TRP A 431 -9.07 -1.99 -18.33
C TRP A 431 -9.94 -3.25 -18.44
N ARG A 432 -9.29 -4.43 -18.52
CA ARG A 432 -9.96 -5.72 -18.73
C ARG A 432 -10.24 -6.52 -17.46
N ALA A 433 -9.51 -6.23 -16.38
CA ALA A 433 -9.66 -6.91 -15.09
C ALA A 433 -9.67 -5.89 -13.94
N ALA A 434 -10.88 -5.51 -13.54
CA ALA A 434 -11.16 -4.64 -12.40
C ALA A 434 -11.54 -5.54 -11.21
N LEU A 435 -10.53 -5.86 -10.38
CA LEU A 435 -10.69 -6.79 -9.27
C LEU A 435 -11.28 -6.06 -8.07
N ASN A 436 -12.49 -6.45 -7.64
CA ASN A 436 -13.15 -5.89 -6.46
C ASN A 436 -13.14 -6.91 -5.33
N GLY A 437 -12.41 -6.64 -4.23
CA GLY A 437 -12.23 -7.58 -3.14
C GLY A 437 -11.82 -6.92 -1.84
N ALA A 438 -11.39 -7.73 -0.88
CA ALA A 438 -11.00 -7.36 0.48
C ALA A 438 -12.15 -6.88 1.40
N GLU A 439 -13.33 -6.62 0.86
CA GLU A 439 -14.55 -6.27 1.60
C GLU A 439 -15.79 -6.78 0.83
N PRO A 440 -17.00 -6.79 1.44
CA PRO A 440 -18.22 -7.19 0.75
C PRO A 440 -18.52 -6.29 -0.45
N VAL A 441 -18.68 -6.91 -1.61
CA VAL A 441 -18.99 -6.21 -2.86
C VAL A 441 -20.45 -5.75 -2.86
N GLN A 442 -20.66 -4.44 -3.02
CA GLN A 442 -22.00 -3.83 -3.06
C GLN A 442 -22.47 -3.68 -4.51
N ALA A 443 -23.54 -4.39 -4.87
CA ALA A 443 -24.08 -4.36 -6.24
C ALA A 443 -24.42 -2.94 -6.72
N ASP A 444 -25.00 -2.11 -5.83
CA ASP A 444 -25.35 -0.71 -6.14
C ASP A 444 -24.12 0.16 -6.45
N THR A 445 -23.02 -0.03 -5.71
CA THR A 445 -21.74 0.66 -6.00
C THR A 445 -21.24 0.30 -7.39
N ILE A 446 -21.29 -0.99 -7.74
CA ILE A 446 -20.86 -1.50 -9.04
C ILE A 446 -21.71 -0.92 -10.16
N GLU A 447 -23.05 -0.95 -10.03
CA GLU A 447 -23.96 -0.39 -11.04
C GLU A 447 -23.71 1.11 -11.27
N ARG A 448 -23.53 1.89 -10.22
CA ARG A 448 -23.21 3.31 -10.31
C ARG A 448 -21.86 3.58 -10.94
N PHE A 449 -20.85 2.77 -10.61
CA PHE A 449 -19.53 2.89 -11.21
C PHE A 449 -19.58 2.59 -12.72
N VAL A 450 -20.22 1.49 -13.10
CA VAL A 450 -20.40 1.12 -14.52
C VAL A 450 -21.15 2.21 -15.27
N ALA A 451 -22.29 2.66 -14.75
CA ALA A 451 -23.09 3.72 -15.40
C ALA A 451 -22.29 5.01 -15.62
N ARG A 452 -21.43 5.39 -14.64
CA ARG A 452 -20.62 6.60 -14.71
C ARG A 452 -19.47 6.49 -15.69
N PHE A 453 -18.79 5.32 -15.74
CA PHE A 453 -17.53 5.16 -16.50
C PHE A 453 -17.70 4.44 -17.85
N ALA A 454 -18.84 3.83 -18.15
CA ALA A 454 -19.12 3.25 -19.47
C ALA A 454 -18.97 4.25 -20.64
N PRO A 455 -19.39 5.53 -20.52
CA PRO A 455 -19.16 6.53 -21.58
C PRO A 455 -17.67 6.79 -21.87
N TYR A 456 -16.79 6.40 -20.95
CA TYR A 456 -15.34 6.52 -21.06
C TYR A 456 -14.66 5.18 -21.40
N GLY A 457 -15.41 4.21 -21.93
CA GLY A 457 -14.90 2.93 -22.40
C GLY A 457 -14.73 1.83 -21.35
N PHE A 458 -15.19 2.05 -20.09
CA PHE A 458 -15.17 1.00 -19.09
C PHE A 458 -16.20 -0.09 -19.41
N ASP A 459 -15.75 -1.33 -19.56
CA ASP A 459 -16.60 -2.48 -19.80
C ASP A 459 -17.06 -3.11 -18.49
N ARG A 460 -18.38 -3.35 -18.34
CA ARG A 460 -18.93 -4.10 -17.20
C ARG A 460 -18.32 -5.50 -17.07
N GLY A 461 -17.99 -6.14 -18.17
CA GLY A 461 -17.36 -7.47 -18.22
C GLY A 461 -15.95 -7.52 -17.62
N ALA A 462 -15.33 -6.35 -17.42
CA ALA A 462 -14.03 -6.26 -16.75
C ALA A 462 -14.10 -6.48 -15.24
N LEU A 463 -15.27 -6.37 -14.61
CA LEU A 463 -15.45 -6.52 -13.17
C LEU A 463 -15.35 -7.99 -12.75
N LEU A 464 -14.41 -8.26 -11.85
CA LEU A 464 -14.19 -9.54 -11.22
C LEU A 464 -14.30 -9.36 -9.69
N GLY A 465 -15.18 -10.10 -9.04
CA GLY A 465 -15.45 -10.04 -7.61
C GLY A 465 -15.39 -11.39 -6.93
#